data_8dbc87444bafd4d1b9b31d9bc6cc4db3
#
_entry.id   8dbc87444bafd4d1b9b31d9bc6cc4db3
#
_cell.length_a   1.000
_cell.length_b   1.000
_cell.length_c   1.000
_cell.angle_alpha   90.00
_cell.angle_beta   90.00
_cell.angle_gamma   90.00
#
_symmetry.space_group_name_H-M   'P 1'
#
loop_
_entity.id
_entity.type
_entity.pdbx_description
1 polymer ?
#
loop_
_entity_poly.entity_id
_entity_poly.type
_entity_poly.pdbx_seq_one_letter_code
_entity_poly.pdbx_strand_id
1 'polypeptide(L)'
;MKPSVEPLSDAVGVRIDGIDLSETLSVEDFEFIYNALVMNKVIAFSGQTLSPEQHILFSKRFGACDVHSNNQYLLDGFPEILVLSNDLKDGKPIGVVDAGVEWHSDLSWQIDPPLGSILHCLKTPHSGGNTGFVNMAVVYQELSEDLKRAVQSLEGVHCVSKLINRRVTISENRVNAREFYAQQLEKHPPVKHPLVYEHPESKETILFASPRFTIGIADIPEDEGQLILDELFAYLERTRAKLEYVWAEGDVVMWDNRSVLHCAMGGYSYPDVRRINRTTVLCSDSTRLQRVAHSPA
;
A
#
# COMPACT_ATOMS: atom_id res chain seq x y z
N MET A 1 9.93 10.58 -27.18
CA MET A 1 9.80 9.12 -27.49
C MET A 1 8.36 8.79 -27.16
N LYS A 2 7.70 7.85 -27.85
CA LYS A 2 6.35 7.44 -27.40
C LYS A 2 6.48 6.62 -26.12
N PRO A 3 5.59 6.83 -25.11
CA PRO A 3 5.58 5.99 -23.92
C PRO A 3 5.39 4.51 -24.26
N SER A 4 6.05 3.64 -23.50
CA SER A 4 5.93 2.18 -23.63
C SER A 4 5.93 1.52 -22.25
N VAL A 5 5.40 0.29 -22.18
CA VAL A 5 5.38 -0.51 -20.95
C VAL A 5 6.18 -1.80 -21.15
N GLU A 6 6.88 -2.21 -20.09
CA GLU A 6 7.57 -3.49 -19.99
C GLU A 6 7.12 -4.20 -18.71
N PRO A 7 6.67 -5.47 -18.78
CA PRO A 7 6.26 -6.22 -17.59
C PRO A 7 7.40 -6.35 -16.57
N LEU A 8 7.09 -6.14 -15.27
CA LEU A 8 7.99 -6.41 -14.16
C LEU A 8 7.86 -7.83 -13.64
N SER A 9 6.70 -8.44 -13.82
CA SER A 9 6.43 -9.86 -13.57
C SER A 9 5.27 -10.35 -14.43
N ASP A 10 5.02 -11.67 -14.42
CA ASP A 10 3.92 -12.27 -15.19
C ASP A 10 2.53 -11.89 -14.69
N ALA A 11 2.41 -11.42 -13.44
CA ALA A 11 1.10 -11.26 -12.79
C ALA A 11 0.83 -9.85 -12.24
N VAL A 12 1.86 -9.01 -12.07
CA VAL A 12 1.71 -7.67 -11.49
C VAL A 12 2.88 -6.76 -11.85
N GLY A 13 2.54 -5.53 -12.20
CA GLY A 13 3.48 -4.43 -12.39
C GLY A 13 4.08 -4.32 -13.78
N VAL A 14 4.26 -3.06 -14.20
CA VAL A 14 4.96 -2.69 -15.43
C VAL A 14 5.93 -1.53 -15.17
N ARG A 15 7.03 -1.50 -15.91
CA ARG A 15 7.87 -0.30 -16.04
C ARG A 15 7.33 0.53 -17.20
N ILE A 16 7.27 1.84 -17.00
CA ILE A 16 6.91 2.82 -18.02
C ILE A 16 8.19 3.55 -18.43
N ASP A 17 8.51 3.48 -19.73
CA ASP A 17 9.64 4.16 -20.34
C ASP A 17 9.17 5.33 -21.21
N GLY A 18 10.05 6.33 -21.41
CA GLY A 18 9.80 7.45 -22.31
C GLY A 18 9.03 8.62 -21.72
N ILE A 19 8.80 8.62 -20.40
CA ILE A 19 8.16 9.71 -19.66
C ILE A 19 9.13 10.28 -18.62
N ASP A 20 9.26 11.59 -18.58
CA ASP A 20 9.96 12.34 -17.53
C ASP A 20 8.91 12.97 -16.59
N LEU A 21 8.89 12.50 -15.35
CA LEU A 21 7.94 12.95 -14.33
C LEU A 21 8.29 14.34 -13.75
N SER A 22 9.48 14.87 -14.05
CA SER A 22 9.86 16.23 -13.67
C SER A 22 9.19 17.31 -14.53
N GLU A 23 8.68 16.90 -15.71
CA GLU A 23 8.02 17.79 -16.65
C GLU A 23 6.49 17.81 -16.46
N THR A 24 5.85 18.80 -17.06
CA THR A 24 4.38 18.86 -17.10
C THR A 24 3.86 17.80 -18.07
N LEU A 25 3.17 16.80 -17.54
CA LEU A 25 2.57 15.72 -18.35
C LEU A 25 1.41 16.23 -19.20
N SER A 26 1.39 15.82 -20.46
CA SER A 26 0.22 16.00 -21.34
C SER A 26 -1.00 15.22 -20.78
N VAL A 27 -2.18 15.49 -21.31
CA VAL A 27 -3.39 14.72 -20.96
C VAL A 27 -3.21 13.27 -21.42
N GLU A 28 -2.71 13.07 -22.62
CA GLU A 28 -2.49 11.75 -23.25
C GLU A 28 -1.46 10.92 -22.44
N ASP A 29 -0.34 11.53 -22.00
CA ASP A 29 0.65 10.82 -21.20
C ASP A 29 0.09 10.45 -19.82
N PHE A 30 -0.69 11.34 -19.21
CA PHE A 30 -1.32 11.02 -17.94
C PHE A 30 -2.38 9.91 -18.07
N GLU A 31 -3.22 9.94 -19.10
CA GLU A 31 -4.19 8.87 -19.39
C GLU A 31 -3.47 7.52 -19.63
N PHE A 32 -2.35 7.55 -20.33
CA PHE A 32 -1.52 6.35 -20.54
C PHE A 32 -1.01 5.80 -19.20
N ILE A 33 -0.44 6.65 -18.33
CA ILE A 33 0.03 6.27 -16.99
C ILE A 33 -1.12 5.72 -16.14
N TYR A 34 -2.25 6.41 -16.11
CA TYR A 34 -3.40 6.03 -15.32
C TYR A 34 -3.97 4.68 -15.74
N ASN A 35 -4.13 4.46 -17.05
CA ASN A 35 -4.59 3.20 -17.61
C ASN A 35 -3.58 2.07 -17.32
N ALA A 36 -2.27 2.35 -17.41
CA ALA A 36 -1.24 1.38 -17.05
C ALA A 36 -1.34 0.97 -15.56
N LEU A 37 -1.59 1.92 -14.64
CA LEU A 37 -1.81 1.65 -13.22
C LEU A 37 -3.04 0.77 -13.00
N VAL A 38 -4.19 1.14 -13.57
CA VAL A 38 -5.45 0.39 -13.41
C VAL A 38 -5.31 -1.04 -13.92
N MET A 39 -4.67 -1.24 -15.05
CA MET A 39 -4.53 -2.57 -15.66
C MET A 39 -3.46 -3.43 -14.98
N ASN A 40 -2.36 -2.84 -14.52
CA ASN A 40 -1.20 -3.59 -14.02
C ASN A 40 -1.00 -3.45 -12.52
N LYS A 41 -1.76 -2.60 -11.82
CA LYS A 41 -1.82 -2.40 -10.36
C LYS A 41 -0.56 -1.77 -9.76
N VAL A 42 0.60 -1.97 -10.36
CA VAL A 42 1.90 -1.37 -9.98
C VAL A 42 2.56 -0.81 -11.23
N ILE A 43 3.02 0.43 -11.16
CA ILE A 43 3.81 1.07 -12.22
C ILE A 43 5.12 1.58 -11.64
N ALA A 44 6.18 1.48 -12.44
CA ALA A 44 7.50 1.95 -12.08
C ALA A 44 8.09 2.83 -13.19
N PHE A 45 8.83 3.85 -12.80
CA PHE A 45 9.62 4.71 -13.69
C PHE A 45 11.04 4.70 -13.16
N SER A 46 12.01 4.41 -14.02
CA SER A 46 13.42 4.36 -13.61
C SER A 46 14.15 5.68 -13.90
N GLY A 47 15.16 6.00 -13.07
CA GLY A 47 16.07 7.10 -13.30
C GLY A 47 15.45 8.49 -13.26
N GLN A 48 14.36 8.68 -12.53
CA GLN A 48 13.69 9.96 -12.37
C GLN A 48 14.42 10.86 -11.38
N THR A 49 14.47 12.15 -11.68
CA THR A 49 15.04 13.17 -10.79
C THR A 49 13.95 14.19 -10.45
N LEU A 50 13.30 14.02 -9.31
CA LEU A 50 12.17 14.86 -8.88
C LEU A 50 12.56 15.72 -7.69
N SER A 51 12.23 17.02 -7.75
CA SER A 51 12.13 17.82 -6.53
C SER A 51 10.92 17.37 -5.71
N PRO A 52 10.87 17.71 -4.40
CA PRO A 52 9.68 17.43 -3.57
C PRO A 52 8.38 18.01 -4.17
N GLU A 53 8.45 19.22 -4.74
CA GLU A 53 7.32 19.87 -5.40
C GLU A 53 6.83 19.06 -6.61
N GLN A 54 7.77 18.60 -7.46
CA GLN A 54 7.45 17.80 -8.66
C GLN A 54 6.83 16.47 -8.27
N HIS A 55 7.35 15.80 -7.22
CA HIS A 55 6.75 14.58 -6.68
C HIS A 55 5.30 14.81 -6.22
N ILE A 56 5.03 15.90 -5.48
CA ILE A 56 3.68 16.26 -5.04
C ILE A 56 2.79 16.62 -6.23
N LEU A 57 3.28 17.38 -7.22
CA LEU A 57 2.52 17.76 -8.41
C LEU A 57 2.11 16.54 -9.23
N PHE A 58 3.03 15.58 -9.42
CA PHE A 58 2.72 14.31 -10.07
C PHE A 58 1.64 13.55 -9.29
N SER A 59 1.80 13.43 -7.98
CA SER A 59 0.83 12.74 -7.12
C SER A 59 -0.57 13.37 -7.18
N LYS A 60 -0.65 14.69 -7.20
CA LYS A 60 -1.92 15.44 -7.28
C LYS A 60 -2.68 15.24 -8.60
N ARG A 61 -2.06 14.67 -9.64
CA ARG A 61 -2.76 14.27 -10.86
C ARG A 61 -3.76 13.13 -10.62
N PHE A 62 -3.49 12.27 -9.65
CA PHE A 62 -4.35 11.12 -9.30
C PHE A 62 -5.41 11.47 -8.26
N GLY A 63 -5.21 12.50 -7.45
CA GLY A 63 -6.12 12.93 -6.39
C GLY A 63 -5.44 13.82 -5.36
N ALA A 64 -6.15 14.18 -4.31
CA ALA A 64 -5.57 14.92 -3.20
C ALA A 64 -4.53 14.07 -2.47
N CYS A 65 -3.43 14.68 -2.05
CA CYS A 65 -2.45 14.02 -1.20
C CYS A 65 -2.88 14.05 0.27
N ASP A 66 -2.74 12.92 0.96
CA ASP A 66 -2.90 12.83 2.40
C ASP A 66 -1.72 13.49 3.13
N VAL A 67 -1.99 14.04 4.30
CA VAL A 67 -0.95 14.46 5.25
C VAL A 67 -0.93 13.47 6.40
N HIS A 68 0.10 12.64 6.45
CA HIS A 68 0.18 11.53 7.38
C HIS A 68 0.11 12.01 8.85
N SER A 69 -0.68 11.32 9.67
CA SER A 69 -0.91 11.68 11.09
C SER A 69 0.36 11.65 11.95
N ASN A 70 1.38 10.87 11.58
CA ASN A 70 2.70 10.91 12.21
C ASN A 70 3.54 12.03 11.57
N ASN A 71 3.36 13.25 12.07
CA ASN A 71 4.03 14.45 11.55
C ASN A 71 5.53 14.53 11.87
N GLN A 72 6.07 13.66 12.72
CA GLN A 72 7.48 13.64 13.10
C GLN A 72 8.44 13.37 11.92
N TYR A 73 7.97 12.62 10.92
CA TYR A 73 8.77 12.17 9.79
C TYR A 73 8.30 12.74 8.44
N LEU A 74 7.52 13.83 8.48
CA LEU A 74 7.19 14.58 7.27
C LEU A 74 8.42 15.35 6.81
N LEU A 75 8.57 15.47 5.48
CA LEU A 75 9.66 16.26 4.90
C LEU A 75 9.46 17.74 5.24
N ASP A 76 10.49 18.39 5.75
CA ASP A 76 10.44 19.81 6.13
C ASP A 76 10.03 20.67 4.93
N GLY A 77 9.01 21.50 5.13
CA GLY A 77 8.39 22.32 4.08
C GLY A 77 7.41 21.58 3.15
N PHE A 78 7.28 20.25 3.25
CA PHE A 78 6.44 19.41 2.36
C PHE A 78 5.63 18.39 3.14
N PRO A 79 4.55 18.79 3.81
CA PRO A 79 3.79 17.93 4.71
C PRO A 79 3.08 16.74 4.02
N GLU A 80 2.93 16.78 2.69
CA GLU A 80 2.41 15.67 1.90
C GLU A 80 3.42 14.52 1.73
N ILE A 81 4.71 14.73 2.06
CA ILE A 81 5.77 13.73 1.89
C ILE A 81 6.15 13.14 3.24
N LEU A 82 5.93 11.84 3.40
CA LEU A 82 6.45 11.04 4.49
C LEU A 82 7.82 10.47 4.10
N VAL A 83 8.83 10.66 4.95
CA VAL A 83 10.17 10.09 4.75
C VAL A 83 10.24 8.69 5.33
N LEU A 84 10.59 7.72 4.48
CA LEU A 84 10.88 6.34 4.87
C LEU A 84 12.39 6.14 4.84
N SER A 85 13.04 6.05 6.00
CA SER A 85 14.50 5.99 6.05
C SER A 85 15.02 5.45 7.39
N ASN A 86 16.13 4.71 7.32
CA ASN A 86 16.96 4.34 8.47
C ASN A 86 18.18 5.27 8.63
N ASP A 87 18.27 6.36 7.84
CA ASP A 87 19.32 7.36 7.95
C ASP A 87 19.19 8.16 9.25
N LEU A 88 20.31 8.64 9.77
CA LEU A 88 20.38 9.33 11.05
C LEU A 88 20.89 10.76 10.88
N LYS A 89 20.26 11.69 11.56
CA LYS A 89 20.75 13.06 11.79
C LYS A 89 20.91 13.26 13.29
N ASP A 90 22.12 13.60 13.71
CA ASP A 90 22.47 13.76 15.14
C ASP A 90 22.09 12.51 15.99
N GLY A 91 22.29 11.32 15.43
CA GLY A 91 22.00 10.03 16.07
C GLY A 91 20.52 9.67 16.14
N LYS A 92 19.62 10.43 15.50
CA LYS A 92 18.17 10.19 15.48
C LYS A 92 17.70 9.85 14.07
N PRO A 93 16.77 8.87 13.89
CA PRO A 93 16.19 8.58 12.60
C PRO A 93 15.52 9.82 11.97
N ILE A 94 15.79 10.06 10.68
CA ILE A 94 15.15 11.13 9.90
C ILE A 94 13.84 10.70 9.26
N GLY A 95 13.49 9.43 9.35
CA GLY A 95 12.31 8.85 8.72
C GLY A 95 11.76 7.66 9.50
N VAL A 96 10.69 7.07 8.99
CA VAL A 96 10.12 5.82 9.50
C VAL A 96 11.01 4.66 9.07
N VAL A 97 11.57 3.92 10.05
CA VAL A 97 12.57 2.87 9.79
C VAL A 97 11.94 1.54 9.38
N ASP A 98 10.83 1.16 10.02
CA ASP A 98 10.22 -0.18 9.94
C ASP A 98 8.79 -0.16 9.36
N ALA A 99 8.54 0.73 8.41
CA ALA A 99 7.21 0.81 7.78
C ALA A 99 6.93 -0.44 6.94
N GLY A 100 5.77 -1.07 7.18
CA GLY A 100 5.20 -2.02 6.25
C GLY A 100 5.83 -3.41 6.16
N VAL A 101 6.40 -3.95 7.24
CA VAL A 101 7.07 -5.29 7.26
C VAL A 101 6.14 -6.51 7.20
N GLU A 102 4.84 -6.32 7.05
CA GLU A 102 3.83 -7.37 6.84
C GLU A 102 2.98 -7.01 5.63
N TRP A 103 2.41 -8.00 4.95
CA TRP A 103 1.52 -7.79 3.82
C TRP A 103 0.32 -6.92 4.22
N HIS A 104 0.14 -5.79 3.54
CA HIS A 104 -0.94 -4.84 3.82
C HIS A 104 -1.31 -4.00 2.61
N SER A 105 -2.50 -3.41 2.65
CA SER A 105 -2.86 -2.23 1.89
C SER A 105 -2.78 -1.03 2.83
N ASP A 106 -2.21 0.08 2.37
CA ASP A 106 -2.04 1.29 3.17
C ASP A 106 -3.39 1.81 3.68
N LEU A 107 -3.42 2.15 4.97
CA LEU A 107 -4.57 2.78 5.63
C LEU A 107 -5.92 2.06 5.44
N SER A 108 -5.90 0.74 5.17
CA SER A 108 -7.15 -0.05 5.01
C SER A 108 -8.04 -0.06 6.26
N TRP A 109 -7.55 0.42 7.38
CA TRP A 109 -8.31 0.66 8.62
C TRP A 109 -9.06 2.00 8.64
N GLN A 110 -9.02 2.79 7.55
CA GLN A 110 -9.87 3.97 7.37
C GLN A 110 -11.17 3.59 6.65
N ILE A 111 -12.22 4.41 6.85
CA ILE A 111 -13.52 4.23 6.17
C ILE A 111 -13.35 4.32 4.64
N ASP A 112 -12.51 5.27 4.20
CA ASP A 112 -12.16 5.47 2.80
C ASP A 112 -10.64 5.23 2.63
N PRO A 113 -10.19 4.01 2.32
CA PRO A 113 -8.79 3.73 2.04
C PRO A 113 -8.28 4.57 0.85
N PRO A 114 -6.99 4.96 0.84
CA PRO A 114 -6.43 5.75 -0.24
C PRO A 114 -6.39 4.98 -1.56
N LEU A 115 -6.39 5.72 -2.68
CA LEU A 115 -6.19 5.16 -4.01
C LEU A 115 -4.86 4.45 -4.13
N GLY A 116 -3.78 5.09 -3.71
CA GLY A 116 -2.45 4.53 -3.86
C GLY A 116 -1.37 5.32 -3.14
N SER A 117 -0.17 4.79 -3.19
CA SER A 117 1.03 5.46 -2.69
C SER A 117 2.06 5.58 -3.81
N ILE A 118 2.78 6.69 -3.84
CA ILE A 118 3.84 6.98 -4.80
C ILE A 118 5.14 7.16 -4.04
N LEU A 119 6.12 6.34 -4.34
CA LEU A 119 7.43 6.32 -3.70
C LEU A 119 8.50 6.78 -4.68
N HIS A 120 9.31 7.77 -4.28
CA HIS A 120 10.51 8.20 -5.00
C HIS A 120 11.75 7.78 -4.21
N CYS A 121 12.57 6.94 -4.81
CA CYS A 121 13.78 6.40 -4.20
C CYS A 121 14.94 7.38 -4.34
N LEU A 122 15.46 7.86 -3.21
CA LEU A 122 16.59 8.79 -3.16
C LEU A 122 17.90 8.07 -2.83
N LYS A 123 17.84 6.94 -2.12
CA LYS A 123 19.01 6.13 -1.77
C LYS A 123 18.60 4.69 -1.52
N THR A 124 19.38 3.76 -2.05
CA THR A 124 19.21 2.32 -1.83
C THR A 124 20.36 1.77 -1.00
N PRO A 125 20.12 0.74 -0.16
CA PRO A 125 21.20 -0.02 0.46
C PRO A 125 21.89 -0.90 -0.59
N HIS A 126 23.09 -1.42 -0.26
CA HIS A 126 23.83 -2.32 -1.15
C HIS A 126 23.10 -3.63 -1.40
N SER A 127 22.29 -4.08 -0.44
CA SER A 127 21.47 -5.29 -0.56
C SER A 127 20.21 -5.19 0.29
N GLY A 128 19.14 -5.89 -0.11
CA GLY A 128 17.85 -5.82 0.57
C GLY A 128 17.11 -4.51 0.31
N GLY A 129 16.18 -4.15 1.19
CA GLY A 129 15.34 -2.95 1.08
C GLY A 129 14.28 -3.03 -0.01
N ASN A 130 14.06 -4.21 -0.61
CA ASN A 130 13.08 -4.46 -1.65
C ASN A 130 11.65 -4.28 -1.15
N THR A 131 10.72 -4.10 -2.06
CA THR A 131 9.29 -4.07 -1.76
C THR A 131 8.58 -5.20 -2.49
N GLY A 132 7.86 -6.04 -1.74
CA GLY A 132 7.01 -7.07 -2.29
C GLY A 132 5.63 -6.50 -2.64
N PHE A 133 5.05 -6.97 -3.75
CA PHE A 133 3.67 -6.71 -4.17
C PHE A 133 2.96 -8.02 -4.48
N VAL A 134 1.65 -8.08 -4.21
CA VAL A 134 0.78 -9.22 -4.53
C VAL A 134 -0.47 -8.72 -5.21
N ASN A 135 -0.81 -9.29 -6.37
CA ASN A 135 -2.05 -8.99 -7.09
C ASN A 135 -3.22 -9.73 -6.46
N MET A 136 -4.09 -9.01 -5.76
CA MET A 136 -5.20 -9.56 -5.01
C MET A 136 -6.38 -10.02 -5.89
N ALA A 137 -6.43 -9.60 -7.17
CA ALA A 137 -7.36 -10.16 -8.13
C ALA A 137 -6.98 -11.61 -8.50
N VAL A 138 -5.68 -11.85 -8.74
CA VAL A 138 -5.18 -13.20 -9.03
C VAL A 138 -5.30 -14.10 -7.80
N VAL A 139 -4.97 -13.60 -6.61
CA VAL A 139 -5.20 -14.36 -5.36
C VAL A 139 -6.67 -14.78 -5.24
N TYR A 140 -7.63 -13.89 -5.50
CA TYR A 140 -9.05 -14.25 -5.51
C TYR A 140 -9.37 -15.34 -6.54
N GLN A 141 -8.83 -15.25 -7.76
CA GLN A 141 -9.04 -16.25 -8.80
C GLN A 141 -8.51 -17.64 -8.41
N GLU A 142 -7.40 -17.70 -7.66
CA GLU A 142 -6.78 -18.92 -7.17
C GLU A 142 -7.55 -19.60 -6.01
N LEU A 143 -8.49 -18.89 -5.34
CA LEU A 143 -9.30 -19.46 -4.27
C LEU A 143 -10.14 -20.64 -4.79
N SER A 144 -10.38 -21.63 -3.92
CA SER A 144 -11.35 -22.68 -4.22
C SER A 144 -12.76 -22.10 -4.39
N GLU A 145 -13.61 -22.75 -5.19
CA GLU A 145 -14.99 -22.29 -5.40
C GLU A 145 -15.80 -22.28 -4.11
N ASP A 146 -15.50 -23.20 -3.17
CA ASP A 146 -16.12 -23.21 -1.85
C ASP A 146 -15.74 -21.98 -1.03
N LEU A 147 -14.45 -21.63 -1.02
CA LEU A 147 -13.97 -20.45 -0.31
C LEU A 147 -14.48 -19.15 -0.96
N LYS A 148 -14.51 -19.05 -2.29
CA LYS A 148 -15.13 -17.91 -3.00
C LYS A 148 -16.58 -17.69 -2.56
N ARG A 149 -17.38 -18.78 -2.53
CA ARG A 149 -18.78 -18.71 -2.08
C ARG A 149 -18.89 -18.31 -0.60
N ALA A 150 -18.00 -18.84 0.24
CA ALA A 150 -18.01 -18.53 1.67
C ALA A 150 -17.72 -17.05 1.96
N VAL A 151 -16.80 -16.42 1.21
CA VAL A 151 -16.33 -15.05 1.50
C VAL A 151 -17.07 -13.96 0.74
N GLN A 152 -17.84 -14.30 -0.28
CA GLN A 152 -18.43 -13.33 -1.22
C GLN A 152 -19.29 -12.25 -0.57
N SER A 153 -20.00 -12.59 0.52
CA SER A 153 -20.88 -11.66 1.25
C SER A 153 -20.35 -11.24 2.61
N LEU A 154 -19.13 -11.64 2.96
CA LEU A 154 -18.54 -11.33 4.27
C LEU A 154 -17.80 -9.99 4.25
N GLU A 155 -17.78 -9.35 5.42
CA GLU A 155 -17.00 -8.13 5.66
C GLU A 155 -15.83 -8.42 6.60
N GLY A 156 -14.63 -8.01 6.20
CA GLY A 156 -13.45 -8.01 7.05
C GLY A 156 -13.46 -6.81 8.00
N VAL A 157 -13.11 -7.04 9.25
CA VAL A 157 -12.92 -5.97 10.25
C VAL A 157 -11.47 -5.53 10.20
N HIS A 158 -11.22 -4.27 9.79
CA HIS A 158 -9.90 -3.68 9.67
C HIS A 158 -9.60 -2.75 10.83
N CYS A 159 -8.41 -2.87 11.41
CA CYS A 159 -8.01 -2.09 12.58
C CYS A 159 -6.49 -1.90 12.64
N VAL A 160 -6.07 -0.78 13.20
CA VAL A 160 -4.66 -0.49 13.49
C VAL A 160 -4.11 -1.27 14.69
N SER A 161 -4.95 -2.00 15.43
CA SER A 161 -4.61 -2.65 16.71
C SER A 161 -3.47 -3.67 16.64
N LYS A 162 -3.34 -4.43 15.56
CA LYS A 162 -2.21 -5.36 15.38
C LYS A 162 -0.85 -4.66 15.36
N LEU A 163 -0.77 -3.44 14.85
CA LEU A 163 0.44 -2.60 14.91
C LEU A 163 0.81 -2.24 16.36
N ILE A 164 -0.20 -2.02 17.19
CA ILE A 164 -0.05 -1.66 18.59
C ILE A 164 0.70 -2.74 19.35
N ASN A 165 0.18 -3.96 19.28
CA ASN A 165 0.71 -5.09 20.02
C ASN A 165 2.17 -5.37 19.64
N ARG A 166 2.52 -5.31 18.36
CA ARG A 166 3.87 -5.57 17.87
C ARG A 166 4.87 -4.48 18.28
N ARG A 167 4.53 -3.18 18.11
CA ARG A 167 5.43 -2.08 18.48
C ARG A 167 5.61 -1.95 19.98
N VAL A 168 4.58 -2.23 20.77
CA VAL A 168 4.66 -2.30 22.24
C VAL A 168 5.62 -3.43 22.69
N THR A 169 5.69 -4.52 21.93
CA THR A 169 6.62 -5.64 22.22
C THR A 169 8.09 -5.32 21.86
N ILE A 170 8.30 -4.46 20.85
CA ILE A 170 9.64 -4.14 20.31
C ILE A 170 10.25 -2.90 20.98
N SER A 171 9.41 -1.96 21.47
CA SER A 171 9.87 -0.67 22.02
C SER A 171 10.23 -0.79 23.51
N GLU A 172 11.45 -0.37 23.87
CA GLU A 172 11.88 -0.24 25.27
C GLU A 172 11.16 0.88 26.04
N ASN A 173 10.53 1.85 25.32
CA ASN A 173 9.72 2.94 25.86
C ASN A 173 8.22 2.59 25.91
N ARG A 174 7.85 1.57 26.67
CA ARG A 174 6.52 0.96 26.71
C ARG A 174 5.37 1.88 27.16
N VAL A 175 5.62 2.89 27.97
CA VAL A 175 4.56 3.73 28.56
C VAL A 175 3.96 4.66 27.51
N ASN A 176 4.78 5.40 26.79
CA ASN A 176 4.32 6.33 25.75
C ASN A 176 3.71 5.64 24.53
N ALA A 177 4.17 4.41 24.20
CA ALA A 177 3.63 3.66 23.08
C ALA A 177 2.18 3.22 23.31
N ARG A 178 1.83 2.74 24.52
CA ARG A 178 0.45 2.34 24.85
C ARG A 178 -0.54 3.48 24.80
N GLU A 179 -0.18 4.64 25.35
CA GLU A 179 -1.03 5.82 25.32
C GLU A 179 -1.24 6.35 23.89
N PHE A 180 -0.17 6.44 23.11
CA PHE A 180 -0.25 6.82 21.69
C PHE A 180 -1.22 5.92 20.92
N TYR A 181 -1.11 4.61 21.13
CA TYR A 181 -1.96 3.65 20.43
C TYR A 181 -3.40 3.63 20.91
N ALA A 182 -3.64 3.79 22.20
CA ALA A 182 -5.00 3.96 22.73
C ALA A 182 -5.68 5.18 22.07
N GLN A 183 -4.94 6.30 21.94
CA GLN A 183 -5.41 7.48 21.20
C GLN A 183 -5.64 7.20 19.71
N GLN A 184 -4.82 6.36 19.06
CA GLN A 184 -5.05 5.98 17.66
C GLN A 184 -6.30 5.11 17.49
N LEU A 185 -6.56 4.18 18.42
CA LEU A 185 -7.78 3.36 18.40
C LEU A 185 -9.04 4.18 18.66
N GLU A 186 -8.96 5.19 19.52
CA GLU A 186 -10.07 6.12 19.77
C GLU A 186 -10.37 6.98 18.54
N LYS A 187 -9.33 7.47 17.85
CA LYS A 187 -9.46 8.25 16.61
C LYS A 187 -9.90 7.41 15.41
N HIS A 188 -9.47 6.16 15.37
CA HIS A 188 -9.64 5.24 14.27
C HIS A 188 -10.21 3.91 14.79
N PRO A 189 -11.51 3.88 15.14
CA PRO A 189 -12.17 2.64 15.55
C PRO A 189 -12.15 1.63 14.40
N PRO A 190 -12.29 0.32 14.71
CA PRO A 190 -12.37 -0.71 13.69
C PRO A 190 -13.43 -0.40 12.63
N VAL A 191 -13.10 -0.62 11.37
CA VAL A 191 -14.00 -0.43 10.23
C VAL A 191 -14.27 -1.73 9.52
N LYS A 192 -15.45 -1.85 8.88
CA LYS A 192 -15.83 -3.00 8.07
C LYS A 192 -15.64 -2.68 6.61
N HIS A 193 -15.00 -3.60 5.87
CA HIS A 193 -14.90 -3.56 4.41
C HIS A 193 -15.35 -4.90 3.83
N PRO A 194 -16.00 -4.93 2.65
CA PRO A 194 -16.24 -6.19 1.96
C PRO A 194 -14.94 -6.97 1.80
N LEU A 195 -14.94 -8.29 2.11
CA LEU A 195 -13.78 -9.13 1.81
C LEU A 195 -13.57 -9.30 0.31
N VAL A 196 -14.65 -9.18 -0.47
CA VAL A 196 -14.62 -9.30 -1.92
C VAL A 196 -15.40 -8.13 -2.52
N TYR A 197 -14.81 -7.45 -3.50
CA TYR A 197 -15.49 -6.40 -4.23
C TYR A 197 -15.04 -6.33 -5.70
N GLU A 198 -15.84 -5.67 -6.54
CA GLU A 198 -15.45 -5.36 -7.92
C GLU A 198 -14.66 -4.05 -7.93
N HIS A 199 -13.46 -4.08 -8.50
CA HIS A 199 -12.66 -2.87 -8.68
C HIS A 199 -13.39 -1.83 -9.55
N PRO A 200 -13.52 -0.57 -9.13
CA PRO A 200 -14.41 0.40 -9.79
C PRO A 200 -14.06 0.65 -11.26
N GLU A 201 -12.81 0.47 -11.64
CA GLU A 201 -12.30 0.81 -12.97
C GLU A 201 -11.93 -0.43 -13.78
N SER A 202 -11.08 -1.33 -13.27
CA SER A 202 -10.67 -2.55 -14.01
C SER A 202 -11.76 -3.62 -14.07
N LYS A 203 -12.79 -3.53 -13.23
CA LYS A 203 -13.90 -4.50 -13.11
C LYS A 203 -13.47 -5.90 -12.66
N GLU A 204 -12.23 -6.04 -12.21
CA GLU A 204 -11.76 -7.29 -11.63
C GLU A 204 -12.31 -7.48 -10.22
N THR A 205 -12.54 -8.73 -9.85
CA THR A 205 -12.92 -9.09 -8.48
C THR A 205 -11.67 -9.16 -7.61
N ILE A 206 -11.68 -8.41 -6.53
CA ILE A 206 -10.53 -8.24 -5.61
C ILE A 206 -10.84 -8.88 -4.27
N LEU A 207 -9.88 -9.62 -3.72
CA LEU A 207 -9.87 -10.01 -2.31
C LEU A 207 -9.25 -8.89 -1.48
N PHE A 208 -10.01 -8.29 -0.54
CA PHE A 208 -9.58 -7.18 0.29
C PHE A 208 -9.42 -7.59 1.75
N ALA A 209 -8.36 -8.32 2.02
CA ALA A 209 -7.95 -8.74 3.36
C ALA A 209 -6.44 -8.72 3.46
N SER A 210 -5.90 -8.40 4.64
CA SER A 210 -4.45 -8.37 4.86
C SER A 210 -4.07 -8.88 6.25
N PRO A 211 -2.95 -9.61 6.37
CA PRO A 211 -2.46 -10.08 7.67
C PRO A 211 -2.25 -8.96 8.69
N ARG A 212 -1.85 -7.77 8.22
CA ARG A 212 -1.51 -6.64 9.07
C ARG A 212 -2.72 -5.96 9.69
N PHE A 213 -3.79 -5.75 8.93
CA PHE A 213 -4.92 -4.90 9.36
C PHE A 213 -6.25 -5.61 9.49
N THR A 214 -6.48 -6.74 8.83
CA THR A 214 -7.73 -7.51 9.00
C THR A 214 -7.63 -8.34 10.28
N ILE A 215 -8.44 -7.96 11.28
CA ILE A 215 -8.39 -8.55 12.63
C ILE A 215 -9.47 -9.59 12.89
N GLY A 216 -10.48 -9.69 12.02
CA GLY A 216 -11.62 -10.61 12.13
C GLY A 216 -12.56 -10.47 10.97
N ILE A 217 -13.64 -11.24 11.00
CA ILE A 217 -14.76 -11.16 10.06
C ILE A 217 -16.01 -10.74 10.84
N ALA A 218 -16.77 -9.81 10.27
CA ALA A 218 -17.94 -9.27 10.92
C ALA A 218 -19.08 -10.29 11.00
N ASP A 219 -19.85 -10.21 12.07
CA ASP A 219 -21.14 -10.89 12.25
C ASP A 219 -21.06 -12.44 12.23
N ILE A 220 -19.88 -13.02 12.43
CA ILE A 220 -19.66 -14.46 12.65
C ILE A 220 -18.77 -14.69 13.90
N PRO A 221 -18.79 -15.91 14.51
CA PRO A 221 -17.94 -16.23 15.64
C PRO A 221 -16.46 -16.00 15.36
N GLU A 222 -15.70 -15.53 16.36
CA GLU A 222 -14.29 -15.16 16.21
C GLU A 222 -13.43 -16.35 15.72
N ASP A 223 -13.66 -17.54 16.25
CA ASP A 223 -12.94 -18.76 15.88
C ASP A 223 -13.23 -19.19 14.43
N GLU A 224 -14.47 -19.09 13.96
CA GLU A 224 -14.82 -19.34 12.56
C GLU A 224 -14.20 -18.30 11.64
N GLY A 225 -14.28 -17.01 12.01
CA GLY A 225 -13.68 -15.91 11.26
C GLY A 225 -12.16 -16.07 11.13
N GLN A 226 -11.49 -16.51 12.19
CA GLN A 226 -10.04 -16.73 12.17
C GLN A 226 -9.66 -17.89 11.23
N LEU A 227 -10.41 -18.99 11.22
CA LEU A 227 -10.17 -20.10 10.29
C LEU A 227 -10.26 -19.66 8.83
N ILE A 228 -11.26 -18.85 8.48
CA ILE A 228 -11.40 -18.29 7.13
C ILE A 228 -10.20 -17.39 6.79
N LEU A 229 -9.80 -16.47 7.69
CA LEU A 229 -8.66 -15.60 7.47
C LEU A 229 -7.34 -16.38 7.32
N ASP A 230 -7.13 -17.42 8.13
CA ASP A 230 -5.94 -18.26 8.04
C ASP A 230 -5.88 -18.99 6.69
N GLU A 231 -7.01 -19.48 6.19
CA GLU A 231 -7.08 -20.08 4.86
C GLU A 231 -6.80 -19.06 3.75
N LEU A 232 -7.40 -17.86 3.80
CA LEU A 232 -7.13 -16.77 2.85
C LEU A 232 -5.65 -16.38 2.85
N PHE A 233 -5.04 -16.25 4.02
CA PHE A 233 -3.62 -15.86 4.13
C PHE A 233 -2.69 -17.00 3.70
N ALA A 234 -3.09 -18.26 3.79
CA ALA A 234 -2.35 -19.37 3.20
C ALA A 234 -2.28 -19.29 1.65
N TYR A 235 -3.28 -18.69 0.98
CA TYR A 235 -3.19 -18.39 -0.45
C TYR A 235 -2.16 -17.28 -0.74
N LEU A 236 -2.06 -16.24 0.11
CA LEU A 236 -1.01 -15.22 -0.03
C LEU A 236 0.39 -15.81 0.01
N GLU A 237 0.64 -16.79 0.86
CA GLU A 237 1.98 -17.40 0.98
C GLU A 237 2.34 -18.21 -0.26
N ARG A 238 1.42 -18.95 -0.84
CA ARG A 238 1.66 -19.88 -1.96
C ARG A 238 1.45 -19.31 -3.36
N THR A 239 0.76 -18.17 -3.49
CA THR A 239 0.50 -17.55 -4.81
C THR A 239 1.79 -17.20 -5.53
N ARG A 240 1.78 -17.31 -6.87
CA ARG A 240 2.82 -16.83 -7.77
C ARG A 240 2.56 -15.40 -8.27
N ALA A 241 1.43 -14.81 -7.91
CA ALA A 241 1.05 -13.44 -8.31
C ALA A 241 1.82 -12.37 -7.52
N LYS A 242 3.14 -12.57 -7.37
CA LYS A 242 4.05 -11.72 -6.59
C LYS A 242 5.06 -11.03 -7.50
N LEU A 243 5.44 -9.83 -7.07
CA LEU A 243 6.58 -9.08 -7.57
C LEU A 243 7.45 -8.70 -6.39
N GLU A 244 8.74 -8.98 -6.45
CA GLU A 244 9.75 -8.39 -5.59
C GLU A 244 10.44 -7.28 -6.37
N TYR A 245 10.11 -6.02 -6.02
CA TYR A 245 10.70 -4.86 -6.68
C TYR A 245 12.03 -4.51 -6.03
N VAL A 246 13.10 -4.59 -6.82
CA VAL A 246 14.46 -4.19 -6.44
C VAL A 246 14.65 -2.73 -6.81
N TRP A 247 14.86 -1.88 -5.81
CA TRP A 247 14.96 -0.43 -6.00
C TRP A 247 16.32 -0.02 -6.58
N ALA A 248 16.28 0.96 -7.47
CA ALA A 248 17.43 1.78 -7.86
C ALA A 248 17.20 3.24 -7.44
N GLU A 249 18.29 4.00 -7.27
CA GLU A 249 18.19 5.46 -7.01
C GLU A 249 17.54 6.14 -8.23
N GLY A 250 16.58 7.03 -7.97
CA GLY A 250 15.76 7.68 -8.99
C GLY A 250 14.53 6.88 -9.43
N ASP A 251 14.29 5.68 -8.89
CA ASP A 251 13.03 4.98 -9.20
C ASP A 251 11.84 5.69 -8.57
N VAL A 252 10.75 5.80 -9.34
CA VAL A 252 9.43 6.20 -8.84
C VAL A 252 8.48 5.03 -9.05
N VAL A 253 7.89 4.52 -7.96
CA VAL A 253 6.94 3.41 -8.00
C VAL A 253 5.61 3.84 -7.41
N MET A 254 4.53 3.55 -8.11
CA MET A 254 3.16 3.74 -7.65
C MET A 254 2.41 2.41 -7.69
N TRP A 255 1.55 2.20 -6.70
CA TRP A 255 0.63 1.07 -6.69
C TRP A 255 -0.80 1.49 -6.33
N ASP A 256 -1.75 0.69 -6.79
CA ASP A 256 -3.15 0.80 -6.45
C ASP A 256 -3.46 0.01 -5.17
N ASN A 257 -3.65 0.72 -4.07
CA ASN A 257 -3.97 0.12 -2.75
C ASN A 257 -5.28 -0.68 -2.75
N ARG A 258 -6.12 -0.45 -3.73
CA ARG A 258 -7.41 -1.13 -3.86
C ARG A 258 -7.25 -2.54 -4.44
N SER A 259 -6.11 -2.86 -5.03
CA SER A 259 -5.92 -4.10 -5.78
C SER A 259 -4.66 -4.88 -5.43
N VAL A 260 -3.73 -4.31 -4.65
CA VAL A 260 -2.51 -5.01 -4.22
C VAL A 260 -2.31 -4.96 -2.71
N LEU A 261 -1.68 -5.99 -2.18
CA LEU A 261 -0.95 -5.89 -0.92
C LEU A 261 0.52 -5.66 -1.20
N HIS A 262 1.18 -4.93 -0.30
CA HIS A 262 2.61 -4.72 -0.37
C HIS A 262 3.30 -4.97 0.97
N CYS A 263 4.61 -5.18 0.92
CA CYS A 263 5.42 -5.51 2.09
C CYS A 263 6.85 -5.00 1.92
N ALA A 264 7.39 -4.32 2.95
CA ALA A 264 8.81 -4.01 3.01
C ALA A 264 9.59 -5.27 3.42
N MET A 265 10.50 -5.73 2.58
CA MET A 265 11.17 -7.03 2.75
C MET A 265 12.41 -6.95 3.67
N GLY A 266 12.81 -5.75 4.11
CA GLY A 266 13.95 -5.59 5.01
C GLY A 266 15.29 -6.02 4.40
N GLY A 267 16.13 -6.67 5.21
CA GLY A 267 17.42 -7.21 4.75
C GLY A 267 18.57 -6.20 4.73
N TYR A 268 18.42 -5.04 5.35
CA TYR A 268 19.44 -4.00 5.49
C TYR A 268 19.40 -3.36 6.87
N SER A 269 20.50 -2.74 7.27
CA SER A 269 20.60 -2.00 8.53
C SER A 269 21.67 -0.90 8.42
N TYR A 270 21.55 0.14 9.26
CA TYR A 270 22.60 1.17 9.35
C TYR A 270 23.98 0.53 9.60
N PRO A 271 25.07 0.98 8.96
CA PRO A 271 25.21 2.23 8.18
C PRO A 271 24.76 2.14 6.72
N ASP A 272 24.22 1.02 6.26
CA ASP A 272 23.69 0.88 4.92
C ASP A 272 22.31 1.54 4.84
N VAL A 273 22.23 2.65 4.09
CA VAL A 273 21.10 3.58 4.15
C VAL A 273 20.10 3.33 3.02
N ARG A 274 18.81 3.27 3.40
CA ARG A 274 17.68 3.37 2.49
C ARG A 274 16.94 4.67 2.77
N ARG A 275 16.63 5.46 1.71
CA ARG A 275 15.82 6.68 1.82
C ARG A 275 14.84 6.79 0.66
N ILE A 276 13.57 6.82 0.99
CA ILE A 276 12.46 6.94 0.03
C ILE A 276 11.50 8.02 0.54
N ASN A 277 11.07 8.90 -0.35
CA ASN A 277 9.99 9.83 -0.10
C ASN A 277 8.67 9.21 -0.56
N ARG A 278 7.62 9.29 0.26
CA ARG A 278 6.28 8.75 -0.04
C ARG A 278 5.23 9.84 0.00
N THR A 279 4.41 9.93 -1.03
CA THR A 279 3.09 10.57 -1.00
C THR A 279 2.01 9.50 -0.98
N THR A 280 0.86 9.81 -0.37
CA THR A 280 -0.33 8.95 -0.37
C THR A 280 -1.46 9.72 -1.04
N VAL A 281 -2.12 9.12 -2.01
CA VAL A 281 -3.19 9.74 -2.80
C VAL A 281 -4.54 9.24 -2.33
N LEU A 282 -5.44 10.16 -1.99
CA LEU A 282 -6.79 9.86 -1.56
C LEU A 282 -7.69 9.49 -2.74
N CYS A 283 -8.68 8.63 -2.50
CA CYS A 283 -9.72 8.35 -3.47
C CYS A 283 -10.62 9.57 -3.69
N SER A 284 -11.04 9.80 -4.93
CA SER A 284 -12.20 10.62 -5.26
C SER A 284 -13.50 9.82 -5.13
N ASP A 285 -14.66 10.45 -5.20
CA ASP A 285 -15.96 9.75 -5.11
C ASP A 285 -16.12 8.68 -6.20
N SER A 286 -15.53 8.89 -7.39
CA SER A 286 -15.57 7.93 -8.51
C SER A 286 -14.59 6.75 -8.35
N THR A 287 -13.57 6.90 -7.50
CA THR A 287 -12.52 5.89 -7.31
C THR A 287 -12.61 5.15 -5.97
N ARG A 288 -13.61 5.49 -5.12
CA ARG A 288 -13.86 4.81 -3.85
C ARG A 288 -14.29 3.37 -4.04
N LEU A 289 -13.96 2.53 -3.05
CA LEU A 289 -14.51 1.19 -2.94
C LEU A 289 -16.04 1.28 -2.81
N GLN A 290 -16.76 0.84 -3.83
CA GLN A 290 -18.21 0.77 -3.74
C GLN A 290 -18.59 -0.40 -2.83
N ARG A 291 -19.23 -0.09 -1.71
CA ARG A 291 -19.94 -1.12 -0.95
C ARG A 291 -21.01 -1.69 -1.84
N VAL A 292 -20.90 -2.96 -2.20
CA VAL A 292 -21.97 -3.64 -2.93
C VAL A 292 -23.20 -3.55 -2.04
N ALA A 293 -24.20 -2.79 -2.47
CA ALA A 293 -25.50 -2.78 -1.81
C ALA A 293 -26.06 -4.19 -1.98
N HIS A 294 -26.10 -4.95 -0.89
CA HIS A 294 -26.82 -6.22 -0.88
C HIS A 294 -28.26 -5.91 -1.13
N SER A 295 -28.76 -6.22 -2.34
CA SER A 295 -30.20 -6.32 -2.55
C SER A 295 -30.69 -7.43 -1.64
N PRO A 296 -31.64 -7.16 -0.73
CA PRO A 296 -32.22 -8.23 0.06
C PRO A 296 -32.85 -9.24 -0.89
N ALA A 297 -32.51 -10.52 -0.71
CA ALA A 297 -33.11 -11.65 -1.41
C ALA A 297 -34.57 -11.86 -1.00
#